data_6f219df6441b8297a4f317da8cd334d9
#
_entry.id   6f219df6441b8297a4f317da8cd334d9
#
_cell.length_a   1.000
_cell.length_b   1.000
_cell.length_c   1.000
_cell.angle_alpha   90.00
_cell.angle_beta   90.00
_cell.angle_gamma   90.00
#
_symmetry.space_group_name_H-M   'P 1'
#
loop_
_entity.id
_entity.type
_entity.pdbx_description
1 polymer ?
#
loop_
_entity_poly.entity_id
_entity_poly.type
_entity_poly.pdbx_seq_one_letter_code
_entity_poly.pdbx_strand_id
1 'polypeptide(L)'
;MSKGIRRMTVHDAAGVHAVELESFATPWTLDAFEAEMTQNPNAYYVVADQDGIVGFAGLWHIADEGHITNIAVKQSHRGKGLGEDLLTALIAVGRALGLRAMTLEVRVSNTPARTLYEKLGFQYVGVRKRYYQDNNEDAAIYWLELEGEDL
;
A
#
# COMPACT_ATOMS: atom_id res chain seq x y z
N MET A 1 -3.30 13.71 -14.13
CA MET A 1 -3.61 12.43 -14.78
C MET A 1 -3.47 11.31 -13.77
N SER A 2 -4.38 10.37 -13.84
CA SER A 2 -4.39 9.25 -12.90
C SER A 2 -3.34 8.19 -13.19
N LYS A 3 -2.70 8.21 -14.35
CA LYS A 3 -1.77 7.15 -14.81
C LYS A 3 -2.42 5.77 -14.80
N GLY A 4 -3.72 5.72 -15.11
CA GLY A 4 -4.47 4.48 -15.14
C GLY A 4 -4.84 3.94 -13.77
N ILE A 5 -4.85 4.77 -12.73
CA ILE A 5 -5.16 4.31 -11.37
C ILE A 5 -6.66 4.16 -11.22
N ARG A 6 -7.08 2.98 -10.76
CA ARG A 6 -8.48 2.64 -10.54
C ARG A 6 -8.59 1.60 -9.44
N ARG A 7 -9.82 1.33 -8.98
CA ARG A 7 -10.04 0.29 -7.98
C ARG A 7 -9.73 -1.09 -8.56
N MET A 8 -9.12 -1.94 -7.75
CA MET A 8 -8.83 -3.33 -8.09
C MET A 8 -10.11 -4.15 -8.09
N THR A 9 -10.20 -5.09 -9.03
CA THR A 9 -11.24 -6.12 -9.05
C THR A 9 -10.59 -7.50 -8.94
N VAL A 10 -11.40 -8.55 -8.74
CA VAL A 10 -10.87 -9.91 -8.65
C VAL A 10 -10.13 -10.31 -9.93
N HIS A 11 -10.52 -9.75 -11.06
CA HIS A 11 -9.88 -10.03 -12.35
C HIS A 11 -8.45 -9.50 -12.43
N ASP A 12 -8.09 -8.59 -11.54
CA ASP A 12 -6.73 -8.03 -11.48
C ASP A 12 -5.77 -8.85 -10.62
N ALA A 13 -6.28 -9.88 -9.93
CA ALA A 13 -5.48 -10.59 -8.92
C ALA A 13 -4.19 -11.19 -9.52
N ALA A 14 -4.26 -11.76 -10.71
CA ALA A 14 -3.07 -12.34 -11.34
C ALA A 14 -2.02 -11.27 -11.66
N GLY A 15 -2.45 -10.10 -12.15
CA GLY A 15 -1.53 -8.99 -12.45
C GLY A 15 -0.91 -8.42 -11.19
N VAL A 16 -1.71 -8.25 -10.14
CA VAL A 16 -1.21 -7.78 -8.83
C VAL A 16 -0.21 -8.78 -8.26
N HIS A 17 -0.53 -10.08 -8.33
CA HIS A 17 0.36 -11.12 -7.85
C HIS A 17 1.71 -11.09 -8.59
N ALA A 18 1.70 -10.84 -9.90
CA ALA A 18 2.94 -10.75 -10.66
C ALA A 18 3.83 -9.59 -10.17
N VAL A 19 3.22 -8.44 -9.84
CA VAL A 19 3.97 -7.31 -9.27
C VAL A 19 4.51 -7.68 -7.89
N GLU A 20 3.71 -8.36 -7.08
CA GLU A 20 4.11 -8.79 -5.75
C GLU A 20 5.32 -9.72 -5.81
N LEU A 21 5.31 -10.69 -6.75
CA LEU A 21 6.39 -11.66 -6.90
C LEU A 21 7.73 -11.00 -7.19
N GLU A 22 7.75 -9.93 -7.95
CA GLU A 22 9.02 -9.26 -8.27
C GLU A 22 9.43 -8.22 -7.23
N SER A 23 8.58 -7.93 -6.26
CA SER A 23 8.80 -6.83 -5.32
C SER A 23 9.19 -7.27 -3.91
N PHE A 24 8.80 -8.47 -3.49
CA PHE A 24 8.95 -8.89 -2.09
C PHE A 24 9.59 -10.26 -1.98
N ALA A 25 10.42 -10.42 -0.92
CA ALA A 25 11.10 -11.69 -0.63
C ALA A 25 10.12 -12.79 -0.23
N THR A 26 9.06 -12.41 0.50
CA THR A 26 8.01 -13.34 0.92
C THR A 26 6.68 -12.83 0.39
N PRO A 27 6.40 -13.03 -0.91
CA PRO A 27 5.20 -12.48 -1.52
C PRO A 27 3.94 -13.20 -1.06
N TRP A 28 2.81 -12.49 -1.09
CA TRP A 28 1.50 -13.10 -0.93
C TRP A 28 1.22 -14.01 -2.12
N THR A 29 0.38 -15.01 -1.92
CA THR A 29 -0.03 -15.93 -2.98
C THR A 29 -1.14 -15.34 -3.83
N LEU A 30 -1.35 -15.92 -5.01
CA LEU A 30 -2.49 -15.54 -5.85
C LEU A 30 -3.81 -15.76 -5.11
N ASP A 31 -3.93 -16.90 -4.41
CA ASP A 31 -5.14 -17.20 -3.64
C ASP A 31 -5.42 -16.15 -2.58
N ALA A 32 -4.36 -15.61 -1.96
CA ALA A 32 -4.52 -14.54 -0.96
C ALA A 32 -5.09 -13.28 -1.58
N PHE A 33 -4.62 -12.87 -2.76
CA PHE A 33 -5.17 -11.70 -3.43
C PHE A 33 -6.60 -11.92 -3.90
N GLU A 34 -6.93 -13.12 -4.37
CA GLU A 34 -8.30 -13.43 -4.74
C GLU A 34 -9.22 -13.37 -3.53
N ALA A 35 -8.77 -13.89 -2.39
CA ALA A 35 -9.54 -13.86 -1.15
C ALA A 35 -9.77 -12.43 -0.66
N GLU A 36 -8.78 -11.54 -0.85
CA GLU A 36 -8.95 -10.12 -0.49
C GLU A 36 -10.11 -9.49 -1.24
N MET A 37 -10.30 -9.86 -2.51
CA MET A 37 -11.34 -9.28 -3.33
C MET A 37 -12.71 -9.92 -3.12
N THR A 38 -12.77 -11.17 -2.67
CA THR A 38 -14.02 -11.93 -2.60
C THR A 38 -14.49 -12.18 -1.17
N GLN A 39 -13.59 -12.15 -0.17
CA GLN A 39 -13.91 -12.57 1.19
C GLN A 39 -13.61 -11.51 2.25
N ASN A 40 -12.87 -10.44 1.92
CA ASN A 40 -12.51 -9.42 2.89
C ASN A 40 -13.24 -8.11 2.59
N PRO A 41 -14.39 -7.86 3.27
CA PRO A 41 -15.15 -6.64 3.01
C PRO A 41 -14.44 -5.37 3.47
N ASN A 42 -13.38 -5.49 4.27
CA ASN A 42 -12.61 -4.36 4.78
C ASN A 42 -11.40 -4.02 3.92
N ALA A 43 -11.17 -4.79 2.85
CA ALA A 43 -10.03 -4.54 1.96
C ALA A 43 -10.41 -3.52 0.87
N TYR A 44 -9.50 -2.59 0.61
CA TYR A 44 -9.64 -1.65 -0.50
C TYR A 44 -8.30 -1.54 -1.19
N TYR A 45 -8.26 -1.88 -2.46
CA TYR A 45 -7.03 -1.86 -3.25
C TYR A 45 -7.22 -0.98 -4.48
N VAL A 46 -6.15 -0.28 -4.86
CA VAL A 46 -6.08 0.45 -6.14
C VAL A 46 -4.95 -0.14 -6.96
N VAL A 47 -5.13 -0.11 -8.27
CA VAL A 47 -4.14 -0.61 -9.23
C VAL A 47 -3.82 0.47 -10.23
N ALA A 48 -2.60 0.42 -10.78
CA ALA A 48 -2.22 1.21 -11.94
C ALA A 48 -2.24 0.27 -13.14
N ASP A 49 -3.13 0.55 -14.07
CA ASP A 49 -3.37 -0.27 -15.27
C ASP A 49 -2.90 0.51 -16.50
N GLN A 50 -1.78 0.07 -17.07
CA GLN A 50 -1.17 0.69 -18.25
C GLN A 50 -0.92 -0.43 -19.26
N ASP A 51 -2.00 -0.93 -19.89
CA ASP A 51 -1.94 -2.14 -20.71
C ASP A 51 -1.48 -3.34 -19.90
N GLY A 52 -2.03 -3.48 -18.72
CA GLY A 52 -1.68 -4.50 -17.74
C GLY A 52 -1.32 -3.84 -16.43
N ILE A 53 -1.38 -4.60 -15.36
CA ILE A 53 -1.13 -4.07 -14.01
C ILE A 53 0.36 -3.83 -13.83
N VAL A 54 0.72 -2.58 -13.50
CA VAL A 54 2.11 -2.18 -13.30
C VAL A 54 2.39 -1.71 -11.87
N GLY A 55 1.36 -1.63 -11.03
CA GLY A 55 1.52 -1.27 -9.63
C GLY A 55 0.22 -1.42 -8.89
N PHE A 56 0.29 -1.44 -7.56
CA PHE A 56 -0.90 -1.51 -6.71
C PHE A 56 -0.59 -1.01 -5.31
N ALA A 57 -1.65 -0.68 -4.58
CA ALA A 57 -1.57 -0.35 -3.17
C ALA A 57 -2.87 -0.79 -2.50
N GLY A 58 -2.79 -1.28 -1.28
CA GLY A 58 -3.95 -1.76 -0.57
C GLY A 58 -4.00 -1.33 0.87
N LEU A 59 -5.21 -1.25 1.41
CA LEU A 59 -5.43 -1.01 2.83
C LEU A 59 -6.51 -1.93 3.36
N TRP A 60 -6.46 -2.17 4.66
CA TRP A 60 -7.55 -2.76 5.43
C TRP A 60 -8.18 -1.67 6.27
N HIS A 61 -9.51 -1.59 6.21
CA HIS A 61 -10.30 -0.66 7.02
C HIS A 61 -10.60 -1.35 8.35
N ILE A 62 -9.88 -0.95 9.40
CA ILE A 62 -10.03 -1.55 10.74
C ILE A 62 -10.51 -0.45 11.67
N ALA A 63 -11.77 -0.57 12.16
CA ALA A 63 -12.42 0.47 12.93
C ALA A 63 -12.39 1.78 12.14
N ASP A 64 -11.79 2.84 12.66
CA ASP A 64 -11.70 4.14 11.99
C ASP A 64 -10.31 4.38 11.41
N GLU A 65 -9.50 3.32 11.24
CA GLU A 65 -8.13 3.43 10.72
C GLU A 65 -7.95 2.61 9.46
N GLY A 66 -7.08 3.08 8.59
CA GLY A 66 -6.65 2.33 7.41
C GLY A 66 -5.24 1.78 7.63
N HIS A 67 -5.11 0.45 7.58
CA HIS A 67 -3.81 -0.21 7.62
C HIS A 67 -3.37 -0.49 6.21
N ILE A 68 -2.30 0.18 5.76
CA ILE A 68 -1.74 -0.08 4.45
C ILE A 68 -1.04 -1.43 4.51
N THR A 69 -1.48 -2.36 3.67
CA THR A 69 -0.97 -3.73 3.68
C THR A 69 0.24 -3.90 2.80
N ASN A 70 0.15 -3.42 1.57
CA ASN A 70 1.29 -3.44 0.67
C ASN A 70 1.13 -2.36 -0.39
N ILE A 71 2.28 -1.95 -0.93
CA ILE A 71 2.36 -1.05 -2.06
C ILE A 71 3.57 -1.48 -2.88
N ALA A 72 3.41 -1.62 -4.17
CA ALA A 72 4.49 -2.07 -5.04
C ALA A 72 4.29 -1.56 -6.46
N VAL A 73 5.41 -1.32 -7.14
CA VAL A 73 5.45 -0.91 -8.54
C VAL A 73 6.35 -1.87 -9.28
N LYS A 74 5.91 -2.30 -10.44
CA LYS A 74 6.68 -3.18 -11.32
C LYS A 74 8.04 -2.55 -11.61
N GLN A 75 9.10 -3.36 -11.59
CA GLN A 75 10.46 -2.85 -11.70
C GLN A 75 10.64 -1.97 -12.94
N SER A 76 10.05 -2.36 -14.07
CA SER A 76 10.14 -1.60 -15.32
C SER A 76 9.49 -0.22 -15.27
N HIS A 77 8.68 0.04 -14.24
CA HIS A 77 7.92 1.29 -14.11
C HIS A 77 8.31 2.11 -12.88
N ARG A 78 9.39 1.73 -12.19
CA ARG A 78 9.87 2.48 -11.02
C ARG A 78 10.60 3.75 -11.46
N GLY A 79 10.69 4.71 -10.52
CA GLY A 79 11.38 5.97 -10.78
C GLY A 79 10.58 6.98 -11.57
N LYS A 80 9.28 6.76 -11.75
CA LYS A 80 8.40 7.64 -12.53
C LYS A 80 7.28 8.26 -11.70
N GLY A 81 7.35 8.15 -10.37
CA GLY A 81 6.34 8.73 -9.48
C GLY A 81 5.09 7.89 -9.33
N LEU A 82 5.06 6.66 -9.83
CA LEU A 82 3.86 5.84 -9.79
C LEU A 82 3.52 5.40 -8.37
N GLY A 83 4.53 5.08 -7.55
CA GLY A 83 4.31 4.74 -6.14
C GLY A 83 3.69 5.88 -5.37
N GLU A 84 4.14 7.10 -5.63
CA GLU A 84 3.56 8.29 -5.00
C GLU A 84 2.11 8.46 -5.44
N ASP A 85 1.81 8.26 -6.71
CA ASP A 85 0.44 8.41 -7.23
C ASP A 85 -0.50 7.36 -6.64
N LEU A 86 -0.03 6.11 -6.51
CA LEU A 86 -0.80 5.04 -5.89
C LEU A 86 -1.09 5.36 -4.43
N LEU A 87 -0.09 5.81 -3.69
CA LEU A 87 -0.27 6.13 -2.27
C LEU A 87 -1.18 7.34 -2.10
N THR A 88 -1.03 8.35 -2.96
CA THR A 88 -1.92 9.53 -2.94
C THR A 88 -3.37 9.12 -3.19
N ALA A 89 -3.59 8.21 -4.15
CA ALA A 89 -4.93 7.70 -4.42
C ALA A 89 -5.49 6.95 -3.20
N LEU A 90 -4.65 6.17 -2.53
CA LEU A 90 -5.07 5.41 -1.36
C LEU A 90 -5.41 6.34 -0.18
N ILE A 91 -4.66 7.41 -0.01
CA ILE A 91 -4.97 8.43 1.00
C ILE A 91 -6.32 9.08 0.71
N ALA A 92 -6.60 9.38 -0.57
CA ALA A 92 -7.90 9.94 -0.97
C ALA A 92 -9.03 8.95 -0.66
N VAL A 93 -8.81 7.66 -0.86
CA VAL A 93 -9.78 6.63 -0.48
C VAL A 93 -10.02 6.66 1.02
N GLY A 94 -8.97 6.75 1.82
CA GLY A 94 -9.10 6.84 3.28
C GLY A 94 -9.96 8.01 3.72
N ARG A 95 -9.76 9.18 3.11
CA ARG A 95 -10.58 10.36 3.40
C ARG A 95 -12.03 10.14 3.01
N ALA A 96 -12.26 9.57 1.82
CA ALA A 96 -13.61 9.31 1.33
C ALA A 96 -14.35 8.31 2.21
N LEU A 97 -13.63 7.35 2.79
CA LEU A 97 -14.21 6.37 3.72
C LEU A 97 -14.43 6.94 5.12
N GLY A 98 -13.99 8.16 5.38
CA GLY A 98 -14.12 8.78 6.69
C GLY A 98 -13.15 8.26 7.73
N LEU A 99 -12.02 7.70 7.31
CA LEU A 99 -11.01 7.19 8.23
C LEU A 99 -10.34 8.33 8.98
N ARG A 100 -10.03 8.10 10.26
CA ARG A 100 -9.37 9.08 11.11
C ARG A 100 -7.87 9.14 10.81
N ALA A 101 -7.27 8.03 10.45
CA ALA A 101 -5.82 7.94 10.25
C ALA A 101 -5.47 6.76 9.38
N MET A 102 -4.25 6.77 8.86
CA MET A 102 -3.67 5.63 8.14
C MET A 102 -2.32 5.28 8.77
N THR A 103 -2.00 4.00 8.79
CA THR A 103 -0.75 3.52 9.37
C THR A 103 -0.14 2.41 8.51
N LEU A 104 1.17 2.22 8.64
CA LEU A 104 1.88 1.18 7.91
C LEU A 104 3.15 0.78 8.65
N GLU A 105 3.66 -0.41 8.32
CA GLU A 105 4.99 -0.86 8.71
C GLU A 105 5.86 -0.94 7.47
N VAL A 106 7.13 -0.57 7.61
CA VAL A 106 8.10 -0.64 6.51
C VAL A 106 9.46 -1.04 7.10
N ARG A 107 10.23 -1.83 6.35
CA ARG A 107 11.59 -2.20 6.82
C ARG A 107 12.39 -0.94 7.11
N VAL A 108 13.10 -0.95 8.25
CA VAL A 108 13.91 0.21 8.64
C VAL A 108 14.96 0.54 7.58
N SER A 109 15.42 -0.46 6.82
CA SER A 109 16.42 -0.29 5.78
C SER A 109 15.85 0.24 4.46
N ASN A 110 14.53 0.28 4.31
CA ASN A 110 13.91 0.68 3.03
C ASN A 110 13.82 2.19 2.94
N THR A 111 14.97 2.84 2.69
CA THR A 111 15.07 4.28 2.65
C THR A 111 14.19 4.93 1.58
N PRO A 112 14.12 4.41 0.34
CA PRO A 112 13.25 5.02 -0.66
C PRO A 112 11.78 5.05 -0.24
N ALA A 113 11.28 3.96 0.35
CA ALA A 113 9.89 3.91 0.80
C ALA A 113 9.68 4.87 1.97
N ARG A 114 10.60 4.88 2.93
CA ARG A 114 10.49 5.79 4.09
C ARG A 114 10.48 7.24 3.65
N THR A 115 11.33 7.61 2.69
CA THR A 115 11.38 8.96 2.14
C THR A 115 10.05 9.33 1.50
N LEU A 116 9.46 8.40 0.75
CA LEU A 116 8.16 8.63 0.12
C LEU A 116 7.06 8.86 1.15
N TYR A 117 7.00 8.03 2.17
CA TYR A 117 5.97 8.17 3.20
C TYR A 117 6.10 9.50 3.93
N GLU A 118 7.33 9.90 4.28
CA GLU A 118 7.59 11.16 4.97
C GLU A 118 7.23 12.36 4.08
N LYS A 119 7.52 12.26 2.78
CA LYS A 119 7.14 13.28 1.81
C LYS A 119 5.63 13.51 1.78
N LEU A 120 4.84 12.46 1.94
CA LEU A 120 3.39 12.55 1.89
C LEU A 120 2.76 12.83 3.25
N GLY A 121 3.57 13.11 4.26
CA GLY A 121 3.09 13.57 5.56
C GLY A 121 3.00 12.50 6.63
N PHE A 122 3.37 11.25 6.32
CA PHE A 122 3.44 10.21 7.35
C PHE A 122 4.56 10.52 8.32
N GLN A 123 4.32 10.27 9.60
CA GLN A 123 5.29 10.51 10.66
C GLN A 123 5.76 9.19 11.25
N TYR A 124 7.07 9.09 11.46
CA TYR A 124 7.67 7.95 12.13
C TYR A 124 7.28 7.99 13.61
N VAL A 125 6.64 6.92 14.10
CA VAL A 125 6.12 6.90 15.47
C VAL A 125 6.69 5.77 16.32
N GLY A 126 7.45 4.85 15.75
CA GLY A 126 8.03 3.77 16.54
C GLY A 126 8.57 2.64 15.71
N VAL A 127 8.96 1.57 16.38
CA VAL A 127 9.59 0.39 15.77
C VAL A 127 8.93 -0.87 16.32
N ARG A 128 8.64 -1.83 15.44
CA ARG A 128 8.32 -3.20 15.83
C ARG A 128 9.58 -4.03 15.66
N LYS A 129 10.14 -4.51 16.76
CA LYS A 129 11.36 -5.29 16.75
C LYS A 129 11.14 -6.63 16.08
N ARG A 130 12.09 -7.03 15.20
CA ARG A 130 12.11 -8.34 14.54
C ARG A 130 10.79 -8.68 13.85
N TYR A 131 10.20 -7.68 13.23
CA TYR A 131 8.88 -7.83 12.60
C TYR A 131 8.93 -8.73 11.36
N TYR A 132 10.00 -8.62 10.55
CA TYR A 132 10.15 -9.38 9.31
C TYR A 132 10.86 -10.69 9.60
N GLN A 133 10.19 -11.81 9.35
CA GLN A 133 10.70 -13.13 9.76
C GLN A 133 11.83 -13.66 8.87
N ASP A 134 11.97 -13.12 7.65
CA ASP A 134 12.98 -13.59 6.73
C ASP A 134 14.42 -13.27 7.21
N ASN A 135 14.61 -12.12 7.86
CA ASN A 135 15.94 -11.71 8.34
C ASN A 135 15.89 -11.01 9.70
N ASN A 136 14.78 -11.11 10.41
CA ASN A 136 14.57 -10.48 11.72
C ASN A 136 14.77 -8.97 11.72
N GLU A 137 14.56 -8.33 10.58
CA GLU A 137 14.69 -6.88 10.48
C GLU A 137 13.53 -6.21 11.21
N ASP A 138 13.82 -5.05 11.84
CA ASP A 138 12.79 -4.24 12.49
C ASP A 138 11.92 -3.54 11.46
N ALA A 139 10.68 -3.25 11.83
CA ALA A 139 9.79 -2.42 11.04
C ALA A 139 9.68 -1.03 11.65
N ALA A 140 9.80 -0.01 10.80
CA ALA A 140 9.47 1.35 11.19
C ALA A 140 7.95 1.52 11.04
N ILE A 141 7.32 2.12 12.03
CA ILE A 141 5.87 2.35 12.03
C ILE A 141 5.62 3.80 11.68
N TYR A 142 4.75 4.03 10.70
CA TYR A 142 4.38 5.36 10.23
C TYR A 142 2.89 5.60 10.41
N TRP A 143 2.54 6.86 10.65
CA TRP A 143 1.17 7.27 10.96
C TRP A 143 0.85 8.55 10.21
N LEU A 144 -0.36 8.63 9.64
CA LEU A 144 -0.86 9.84 8.99
C LEU A 144 -2.24 10.16 9.53
N GLU A 145 -2.38 11.34 10.15
CA GLU A 145 -3.68 11.83 10.58
C GLU A 145 -4.47 12.35 9.39
N LEU A 146 -5.73 11.93 9.30
CA LEU A 146 -6.64 12.41 8.26
C LEU A 146 -7.68 13.36 8.80
N GLU A 147 -8.02 13.24 10.08
CA GLU A 147 -8.99 14.10 10.73
C GLU A 147 -8.43 15.50 10.93
N GLY A 148 -9.32 16.49 10.87
CA GLY A 148 -8.97 17.85 11.18
C GLY A 148 -8.36 18.64 10.05
N GLU A 149 -8.09 17.99 8.92
CA GLU A 149 -7.46 18.67 7.80
C GLU A 149 -8.43 19.53 7.00
N ASP A 150 -9.69 19.28 7.13
CA ASP A 150 -10.75 20.00 6.42
C ASP A 150 -11.34 21.13 7.25
N LEU A 151 -10.73 21.46 8.35
CA LEU A 151 -11.21 22.51 9.25
C LEU A 151 -10.83 23.92 8.80
#